data_e886c844274ce394d731d4ecac3dcd19
#
_entry.id   e886c844274ce394d731d4ecac3dcd19
#
_cell.length_a   1.000
_cell.length_b   1.000
_cell.length_c   1.000
_cell.angle_alpha   90.00
_cell.angle_beta   90.00
_cell.angle_gamma   90.00
#
_symmetry.space_group_name_H-M   'P 1'
#
loop_
_entity.id
_entity.type
_entity.pdbx_description
1 polymer ?
#
loop_
_entity_poly.entity_id
_entity_poly.type
_entity_poly.pdbx_seq_one_letter_code
_entity_poly.pdbx_strand_id
1 'polypeptide(L)'
;MTRILPILAVTAALLLLWYGAAIWLNAPWARDQAARAGRELGFAELVADTWAQEKPRLPAPHQIAAEIWDSVALKPVTSKRSLVWHGWITLEATLLGFALGTLLGILLAVGIVHDRAMDLSVMPWIVASQTIPILAIAPMIIVVLYNVGVSGLFAKAAISAYLSFFPVTVGMVKGLRSPVAIQLDLMRTYHASPAQVFWKLRVPASVPYLFTSLKVAIAIALVGAIVGELPTGAQGGFGARMLNGSYYGQTLIIWAALIGAALCAGALVGLIGAAQRVTLRRMGMAA
;
A
#
# COMPACT_ATOMS: atom_id res chain seq x y z
N MET A 1 -13.58 -3.95 -27.50
CA MET A 1 -12.22 -3.85 -28.07
C MET A 1 -11.64 -2.43 -28.02
N THR A 2 -12.42 -1.34 -28.02
CA THR A 2 -11.96 0.06 -28.07
C THR A 2 -11.22 0.58 -26.84
N ARG A 3 -11.30 -0.07 -25.67
CA ARG A 3 -10.63 0.39 -24.44
C ARG A 3 -9.27 -0.27 -24.19
N ILE A 4 -8.99 -1.42 -24.81
CA ILE A 4 -7.74 -2.17 -24.57
C ILE A 4 -6.58 -1.53 -25.34
N LEU A 5 -6.82 -1.06 -26.56
CA LEU A 5 -5.78 -0.48 -27.41
C LEU A 5 -5.07 0.74 -26.79
N PRO A 6 -5.80 1.75 -26.22
CA PRO A 6 -5.14 2.87 -25.53
C PRO A 6 -4.30 2.43 -24.33
N ILE A 7 -4.79 1.44 -23.54
CA ILE A 7 -4.05 0.91 -22.39
C ILE A 7 -2.75 0.25 -22.86
N LEU A 8 -2.82 -0.61 -23.88
CA LEU A 8 -1.63 -1.26 -24.43
C LEU A 8 -0.65 -0.25 -25.02
N ALA A 9 -1.14 0.77 -25.72
CA ALA A 9 -0.29 1.81 -26.30
C ALA A 9 0.46 2.61 -25.23
N VAL A 10 -0.23 3.01 -24.15
CA VAL A 10 0.40 3.74 -23.02
C VAL A 10 1.39 2.82 -22.30
N THR A 11 1.03 1.57 -22.04
CA THR A 11 1.94 0.61 -21.39
C THR A 11 3.19 0.35 -22.24
N ALA A 12 3.03 0.17 -23.55
CA ALA A 12 4.15 0.02 -24.47
C ALA A 12 5.05 1.26 -24.50
N ALA A 13 4.46 2.46 -24.55
CA ALA A 13 5.21 3.70 -24.51
C ALA A 13 6.02 3.85 -23.20
N LEU A 14 5.42 3.52 -22.05
CA LEU A 14 6.11 3.54 -20.76
C LEU A 14 7.26 2.53 -20.70
N LEU A 15 7.06 1.32 -21.23
CA LEU A 15 8.13 0.30 -21.32
C LEU A 15 9.27 0.75 -22.23
N LEU A 16 8.97 1.33 -23.40
CA LEU A 16 9.99 1.87 -24.29
C LEU A 16 10.79 3.00 -23.65
N LEU A 17 10.11 3.92 -22.97
CA LEU A 17 10.78 4.98 -22.19
C LEU A 17 11.66 4.40 -21.09
N TRP A 18 11.21 3.37 -20.39
CA TRP A 18 12.00 2.69 -19.36
C TRP A 18 13.25 2.03 -19.92
N TYR A 19 13.13 1.28 -21.04
CA TYR A 19 14.29 0.69 -21.70
C TYR A 19 15.28 1.75 -22.19
N GLY A 20 14.79 2.85 -22.76
CA GLY A 20 15.62 3.99 -23.14
C GLY A 20 16.34 4.65 -21.98
N ALA A 21 15.62 4.87 -20.85
CA ALA A 21 16.19 5.39 -19.63
C ALA A 21 17.23 4.44 -19.01
N ALA A 22 17.01 3.13 -19.08
CA ALA A 22 17.97 2.13 -18.63
C ALA A 22 19.29 2.21 -19.42
N ILE A 23 19.23 2.35 -20.75
CA ILE A 23 20.40 2.56 -21.58
C ILE A 23 21.12 3.86 -21.15
N TRP A 24 20.40 4.96 -21.07
CA TRP A 24 20.97 6.27 -20.76
C TRP A 24 21.67 6.31 -19.39
N LEU A 25 21.05 5.77 -18.35
CA LEU A 25 21.59 5.79 -16.99
C LEU A 25 22.73 4.79 -16.76
N ASN A 26 22.76 3.67 -17.50
CA ASN A 26 23.75 2.63 -17.34
C ASN A 26 24.94 2.81 -18.31
N ALA A 27 24.77 3.57 -19.42
CA ALA A 27 25.80 3.80 -20.43
C ALA A 27 27.15 4.37 -19.89
N PRO A 28 27.17 5.31 -18.92
CA PRO A 28 28.44 5.84 -18.40
C PRO A 28 29.33 4.74 -17.80
N TRP A 29 28.73 3.83 -17.02
CA TRP A 29 29.45 2.71 -16.42
C TRP A 29 29.94 1.71 -17.50
N ALA A 30 29.12 1.38 -18.47
CA ALA A 30 29.48 0.49 -19.58
C ALA A 30 30.69 1.05 -20.38
N ARG A 31 30.65 2.35 -20.71
CA ARG A 31 31.74 3.03 -21.42
C ARG A 31 33.02 3.09 -20.61
N ASP A 32 32.94 3.36 -19.31
CA ASP A 32 34.09 3.39 -18.42
C ASP A 32 34.76 2.00 -18.31
N GLN A 33 33.97 0.93 -18.19
CA GLN A 33 34.48 -0.43 -18.18
C GLN A 33 35.14 -0.79 -19.53
N ALA A 34 34.56 -0.43 -20.65
CA ALA A 34 35.12 -0.68 -21.97
C ALA A 34 36.43 0.09 -22.18
N ALA A 35 36.49 1.35 -21.77
CA ALA A 35 37.72 2.17 -21.84
C ALA A 35 38.86 1.56 -21.00
N ARG A 36 38.57 1.06 -19.79
CA ARG A 36 39.56 0.33 -18.96
C ARG A 36 40.02 -0.96 -19.61
N ALA A 37 39.19 -1.61 -20.41
CA ALA A 37 39.52 -2.80 -21.18
C ALA A 37 40.18 -2.50 -22.53
N GLY A 38 40.43 -1.22 -22.85
CA GLY A 38 41.03 -0.80 -24.12
C GLY A 38 40.13 -1.03 -25.33
N ARG A 39 38.78 -1.09 -25.15
CA ARG A 39 37.81 -1.34 -26.22
C ARG A 39 36.87 -0.14 -26.37
N GLU A 40 36.47 0.12 -27.62
CA GLU A 40 35.36 1.02 -27.93
C GLU A 40 34.08 0.20 -28.11
N LEU A 41 32.99 0.61 -27.46
CA LEU A 41 31.70 -0.04 -27.59
C LEU A 41 30.91 0.56 -28.77
N GLY A 42 30.52 -0.27 -29.73
CA GLY A 42 29.50 0.07 -30.69
C GLY A 42 28.12 0.26 -30.03
N PHE A 43 27.19 0.94 -30.72
CA PHE A 43 25.86 1.22 -30.14
C PHE A 43 25.11 -0.09 -29.74
N ALA A 44 25.15 -1.11 -30.57
CA ALA A 44 24.48 -2.39 -30.30
C ALA A 44 25.10 -3.11 -29.07
N GLU A 45 26.42 -3.08 -28.94
CA GLU A 45 27.15 -3.64 -27.81
C GLU A 45 26.85 -2.85 -26.52
N LEU A 46 26.76 -1.52 -26.61
CA LEU A 46 26.38 -0.67 -25.49
C LEU A 46 24.97 -1.02 -24.98
N VAL A 47 24.01 -1.20 -25.90
CA VAL A 47 22.63 -1.59 -25.53
C VAL A 47 22.64 -2.97 -24.87
N ALA A 48 23.32 -3.96 -25.44
CA ALA A 48 23.40 -5.31 -24.88
C ALA A 48 24.03 -5.30 -23.49
N ASP A 49 25.15 -4.58 -23.32
CA ASP A 49 25.82 -4.47 -22.01
C ASP A 49 24.94 -3.79 -20.97
N THR A 50 24.33 -2.64 -21.30
CA THR A 50 23.49 -1.89 -20.37
C THR A 50 22.24 -2.67 -19.90
N TRP A 51 21.75 -3.62 -20.70
CA TRP A 51 20.63 -4.48 -20.34
C TRP A 51 21.03 -5.78 -19.63
N ALA A 52 22.33 -6.09 -19.57
CA ALA A 52 22.87 -7.29 -18.95
C ALA A 52 23.69 -7.03 -17.67
N GLN A 53 23.82 -5.78 -17.23
CA GLN A 53 24.60 -5.44 -16.04
C GLN A 53 24.07 -6.12 -14.79
N GLU A 54 24.96 -6.70 -13.98
CA GLU A 54 24.59 -7.32 -12.69
C GLU A 54 24.13 -6.29 -11.65
N LYS A 55 24.70 -5.08 -11.68
CA LYS A 55 24.38 -3.98 -10.75
C LYS A 55 24.05 -2.70 -11.52
N PRO A 56 22.96 -2.69 -12.31
CA PRO A 56 22.57 -1.51 -13.07
C PRO A 56 22.11 -0.39 -12.14
N ARG A 57 22.30 0.88 -12.55
CA ARG A 57 21.68 2.02 -11.86
C ARG A 57 20.15 1.98 -11.99
N LEU A 58 19.67 1.70 -13.21
CA LEU A 58 18.27 1.45 -13.49
C LEU A 58 18.15 0.08 -14.18
N PRO A 59 17.59 -0.94 -13.52
CA PRO A 59 17.36 -2.25 -14.14
C PRO A 59 16.41 -2.17 -15.31
N ALA A 60 16.68 -2.93 -16.36
CA ALA A 60 15.74 -3.12 -17.43
C ALA A 60 14.55 -3.99 -16.97
N PRO A 61 13.33 -3.77 -17.50
CA PRO A 61 12.12 -4.51 -17.08
C PRO A 61 12.26 -6.04 -17.12
N HIS A 62 12.95 -6.60 -18.11
CA HIS A 62 13.18 -8.05 -18.19
C HIS A 62 14.10 -8.57 -17.08
N GLN A 63 15.10 -7.79 -16.64
CA GLN A 63 15.98 -8.17 -15.54
C GLN A 63 15.19 -8.26 -14.22
N ILE A 64 14.27 -7.31 -14.00
CA ILE A 64 13.39 -7.31 -12.82
C ILE A 64 12.44 -8.51 -12.87
N ALA A 65 11.87 -8.79 -14.04
CA ALA A 65 11.02 -9.97 -14.24
C ALA A 65 11.77 -11.27 -13.95
N ALA A 66 13.01 -11.38 -14.42
CA ALA A 66 13.87 -12.53 -14.15
C ALA A 66 14.20 -12.67 -12.64
N GLU A 67 14.52 -11.57 -11.95
CA GLU A 67 14.78 -11.58 -10.49
C GLU A 67 13.52 -11.96 -9.71
N ILE A 68 12.34 -11.47 -10.12
CA ILE A 68 11.07 -11.87 -9.50
C ILE A 68 10.84 -13.36 -9.71
N TRP A 69 11.04 -13.87 -10.92
CA TRP A 69 10.88 -15.28 -11.23
C TRP A 69 11.83 -16.14 -10.41
N ASP A 70 13.13 -15.80 -10.35
CA ASP A 70 14.12 -16.50 -9.52
C ASP A 70 13.70 -16.50 -8.04
N SER A 71 13.29 -15.34 -7.51
CA SER A 71 12.93 -15.18 -6.11
C SER A 71 11.62 -15.86 -5.72
N VAL A 72 10.66 -16.01 -6.65
CA VAL A 72 9.33 -16.58 -6.39
C VAL A 72 9.28 -18.07 -6.73
N ALA A 73 9.82 -18.46 -7.90
CA ALA A 73 9.64 -19.81 -8.43
C ALA A 73 10.80 -20.75 -8.12
N LEU A 74 12.05 -20.23 -8.12
CA LEU A 74 13.24 -21.08 -7.96
C LEU A 74 13.74 -21.17 -6.52
N LYS A 75 13.36 -20.25 -5.65
CA LYS A 75 13.74 -20.29 -4.22
C LYS A 75 12.62 -20.87 -3.36
N PRO A 76 12.95 -21.76 -2.40
CA PRO A 76 11.96 -22.27 -1.44
C PRO A 76 11.25 -21.10 -0.74
N VAL A 77 9.93 -21.20 -0.57
CA VAL A 77 9.10 -20.14 0.05
C VAL A 77 9.53 -19.81 1.49
N THR A 78 10.19 -20.75 2.19
CA THR A 78 10.73 -20.55 3.54
C THR A 78 12.10 -19.87 3.55
N SER A 79 12.74 -19.70 2.40
CA SER A 79 14.06 -19.07 2.28
C SER A 79 14.00 -17.57 2.53
N LYS A 80 14.94 -17.04 3.32
CA LYS A 80 15.15 -15.59 3.49
C LYS A 80 15.55 -14.86 2.19
N ARG A 81 15.77 -15.58 1.08
CA ARG A 81 16.00 -15.02 -0.25
C ARG A 81 14.73 -14.98 -1.09
N SER A 82 13.66 -15.66 -0.68
CA SER A 82 12.38 -15.71 -1.39
C SER A 82 11.59 -14.42 -1.22
N LEU A 83 11.06 -13.90 -2.32
CA LEU A 83 10.16 -12.75 -2.31
C LEU A 83 8.82 -13.09 -1.65
N VAL A 84 8.39 -14.35 -1.73
CA VAL A 84 7.16 -14.84 -1.09
C VAL A 84 7.27 -14.79 0.43
N TRP A 85 8.43 -15.18 1.00
CA TRP A 85 8.69 -15.11 2.44
C TRP A 85 8.63 -13.65 2.94
N HIS A 86 9.27 -12.72 2.21
CA HIS A 86 9.20 -11.30 2.53
C HIS A 86 7.78 -10.75 2.40
N GLY A 87 7.06 -11.14 1.35
CA GLY A 87 5.66 -10.77 1.13
C GLY A 87 4.76 -11.19 2.28
N TRP A 88 4.93 -12.42 2.78
CA TRP A 88 4.15 -12.93 3.91
C TRP A 88 4.34 -12.07 5.17
N ILE A 89 5.59 -11.76 5.53
CA ILE A 89 5.91 -10.93 6.70
C ILE A 89 5.28 -9.53 6.60
N THR A 90 5.34 -8.90 5.43
CA THR A 90 4.70 -7.61 5.22
C THR A 90 3.17 -7.72 5.27
N LEU A 91 2.60 -8.79 4.69
CA LEU A 91 1.15 -9.02 4.69
C LEU A 91 0.59 -9.24 6.10
N GLU A 92 1.27 -10.00 6.95
CA GLU A 92 0.84 -10.19 8.35
C GLU A 92 0.72 -8.83 9.09
N ALA A 93 1.75 -7.98 8.99
CA ALA A 93 1.74 -6.66 9.59
C ALA A 93 0.67 -5.74 8.98
N THR A 94 0.50 -5.81 7.65
CA THR A 94 -0.52 -5.06 6.92
C THR A 94 -1.92 -5.42 7.36
N LEU A 95 -2.25 -6.72 7.37
CA LEU A 95 -3.59 -7.19 7.70
C LEU A 95 -3.96 -6.92 9.16
N LEU A 96 -3.02 -7.13 10.08
CA LEU A 96 -3.22 -6.82 11.49
C LEU A 96 -3.42 -5.31 11.69
N GLY A 97 -2.53 -4.49 11.11
CA GLY A 97 -2.63 -3.04 11.20
C GLY A 97 -3.89 -2.49 10.52
N PHE A 98 -4.26 -3.02 9.37
CA PHE A 98 -5.50 -2.68 8.68
C PHE A 98 -6.74 -3.02 9.53
N ALA A 99 -6.79 -4.18 10.17
CA ALA A 99 -7.90 -4.57 11.03
C ALA A 99 -8.01 -3.63 12.24
N LEU A 100 -6.90 -3.35 12.92
CA LEU A 100 -6.85 -2.43 14.06
C LEU A 100 -7.21 -0.99 13.65
N GLY A 101 -6.65 -0.50 12.56
CA GLY A 101 -6.95 0.84 12.03
C GLY A 101 -8.39 0.98 11.56
N THR A 102 -8.95 -0.05 10.92
CA THR A 102 -10.36 -0.09 10.52
C THR A 102 -11.28 -0.05 11.74
N LEU A 103 -11.02 -0.87 12.75
CA LEU A 103 -11.81 -0.88 13.98
C LEU A 103 -11.77 0.47 14.66
N LEU A 104 -10.57 1.02 14.88
CA LEU A 104 -10.38 2.35 15.47
C LEU A 104 -11.10 3.43 14.65
N GLY A 105 -10.96 3.40 13.33
CA GLY A 105 -11.59 4.37 12.43
C GLY A 105 -13.11 4.34 12.48
N ILE A 106 -13.71 3.15 12.53
CA ILE A 106 -15.17 3.00 12.68
C ILE A 106 -15.63 3.50 14.06
N LEU A 107 -14.95 3.15 15.14
CA LEU A 107 -15.30 3.58 16.50
C LEU A 107 -15.24 5.10 16.62
N LEU A 108 -14.18 5.73 16.12
CA LEU A 108 -14.05 7.19 16.09
C LEU A 108 -15.16 7.84 15.25
N ALA A 109 -15.48 7.29 14.09
CA ALA A 109 -16.53 7.82 13.25
C ALA A 109 -17.91 7.74 13.89
N VAL A 110 -18.22 6.64 14.59
CA VAL A 110 -19.46 6.48 15.35
C VAL A 110 -19.53 7.52 16.46
N GLY A 111 -18.48 7.70 17.24
CA GLY A 111 -18.42 8.72 18.30
C GLY A 111 -18.63 10.14 17.75
N ILE A 112 -17.89 10.50 16.68
CA ILE A 112 -17.97 11.82 16.04
C ILE A 112 -19.38 12.12 15.49
N VAL A 113 -20.08 11.11 14.98
CA VAL A 113 -21.44 11.31 14.44
C VAL A 113 -22.50 11.42 15.53
N HIS A 114 -22.27 10.80 16.70
CA HIS A 114 -23.23 10.82 17.80
C HIS A 114 -23.03 11.98 18.77
N ASP A 115 -21.81 12.46 18.91
CA ASP A 115 -21.47 13.52 19.86
C ASP A 115 -20.81 14.72 19.17
N ARG A 116 -21.46 15.89 19.29
CA ARG A 116 -20.95 17.15 18.75
C ARG A 116 -19.64 17.60 19.40
N ALA A 117 -19.44 17.27 20.69
CA ALA A 117 -18.18 17.59 21.36
C ALA A 117 -17.03 16.79 20.75
N MET A 118 -17.23 15.49 20.45
CA MET A 118 -16.26 14.68 19.73
C MET A 118 -15.98 15.20 18.30
N ASP A 119 -17.02 15.66 17.59
CA ASP A 119 -16.84 16.21 16.25
C ASP A 119 -15.94 17.46 16.27
N LEU A 120 -16.20 18.37 17.20
CA LEU A 120 -15.46 19.64 17.31
C LEU A 120 -14.05 19.46 17.91
N SER A 121 -13.85 18.47 18.79
CA SER A 121 -12.58 18.27 19.47
C SER A 121 -11.67 17.23 18.78
N VAL A 122 -12.20 16.08 18.38
CA VAL A 122 -11.39 14.96 17.88
C VAL A 122 -11.09 15.06 16.37
N MET A 123 -12.05 15.53 15.56
CA MET A 123 -11.88 15.60 14.12
C MET A 123 -10.68 16.46 13.68
N PRO A 124 -10.42 17.66 14.26
CA PRO A 124 -9.23 18.42 13.92
C PRO A 124 -7.92 17.67 14.20
N TRP A 125 -7.84 16.91 15.30
CA TRP A 125 -6.66 16.11 15.63
C TRP A 125 -6.45 14.94 14.68
N ILE A 126 -7.53 14.28 14.25
CA ILE A 126 -7.48 13.24 13.23
C ILE A 126 -6.87 13.78 11.93
N VAL A 127 -7.31 14.97 11.49
CA VAL A 127 -6.77 15.62 10.30
C VAL A 127 -5.31 16.03 10.53
N ALA A 128 -5.01 16.67 11.66
CA ALA A 128 -3.66 17.11 12.01
C ALA A 128 -2.66 15.94 12.09
N SER A 129 -3.10 14.75 12.55
CA SER A 129 -2.24 13.56 12.62
C SER A 129 -1.65 13.15 11.26
N GLN A 130 -2.31 13.49 10.16
CA GLN A 130 -1.85 13.15 8.80
C GLN A 130 -0.84 14.16 8.23
N THR A 131 -0.67 15.31 8.87
CA THR A 131 0.31 16.32 8.42
C THR A 131 1.74 15.95 8.84
N ILE A 132 1.88 15.05 9.81
CA ILE A 132 3.18 14.63 10.31
C ILE A 132 3.76 13.52 9.39
N PRO A 133 4.97 13.71 8.84
CA PRO A 133 5.58 12.71 7.97
C PRO A 133 5.80 11.37 8.70
N ILE A 134 5.20 10.31 8.21
CA ILE A 134 5.27 8.98 8.86
C ILE A 134 6.72 8.48 8.98
N LEU A 135 7.59 8.77 8.02
CA LEU A 135 9.00 8.38 8.07
C LEU A 135 9.76 9.01 9.23
N ALA A 136 9.31 10.18 9.71
CA ALA A 136 9.89 10.83 10.89
C ALA A 136 9.38 10.22 12.20
N ILE A 137 8.09 9.82 12.25
CA ILE A 137 7.49 9.29 13.48
C ILE A 137 7.72 7.79 13.64
N ALA A 138 7.82 7.02 12.55
CA ALA A 138 7.93 5.57 12.60
C ALA A 138 9.05 5.06 13.52
N PRO A 139 10.30 5.59 13.45
CA PRO A 139 11.35 5.18 14.36
C PRO A 139 11.01 5.46 15.83
N MET A 140 10.35 6.59 16.11
CA MET A 140 9.96 6.97 17.47
C MET A 140 8.89 6.02 18.01
N ILE A 141 7.86 5.72 17.23
CA ILE A 141 6.81 4.75 17.61
C ILE A 141 7.44 3.40 17.94
N ILE A 142 8.36 2.93 17.10
CA ILE A 142 9.03 1.64 17.27
C ILE A 142 9.84 1.64 18.56
N VAL A 143 10.66 2.66 18.83
CA VAL A 143 11.47 2.75 20.05
C VAL A 143 10.58 2.75 21.29
N VAL A 144 9.49 3.53 21.29
CA VAL A 144 8.53 3.56 22.40
C VAL A 144 7.90 2.20 22.62
N LEU A 145 7.44 1.54 21.56
CA LEU A 145 6.82 0.21 21.66
C LEU A 145 7.80 -0.85 22.16
N TYR A 146 9.05 -0.82 21.71
CA TYR A 146 10.09 -1.73 22.21
C TYR A 146 10.35 -1.55 23.71
N ASN A 147 10.36 -0.30 24.19
CA ASN A 147 10.57 -0.01 25.61
C ASN A 147 9.43 -0.53 26.51
N VAL A 148 8.22 -0.68 25.97
CA VAL A 148 7.08 -1.29 26.69
C VAL A 148 6.90 -2.78 26.37
N GLY A 149 7.91 -3.41 25.74
CA GLY A 149 7.92 -4.86 25.44
C GLY A 149 7.14 -5.26 24.19
N VAL A 150 6.64 -4.30 23.41
CA VAL A 150 5.91 -4.57 22.16
C VAL A 150 6.88 -4.51 20.98
N SER A 151 7.16 -5.65 20.36
CA SER A 151 8.15 -5.77 19.29
C SER A 151 7.62 -6.57 18.08
N GLY A 152 8.44 -6.68 17.04
CA GLY A 152 8.17 -7.53 15.88
C GLY A 152 6.92 -7.12 15.11
N LEU A 153 5.98 -8.05 14.96
CA LEU A 153 4.75 -7.87 14.20
C LEU A 153 3.89 -6.70 14.70
N PHE A 154 3.69 -6.60 16.02
CA PHE A 154 2.80 -5.58 16.61
C PHE A 154 3.35 -4.16 16.43
N ALA A 155 4.65 -3.95 16.50
CA ALA A 155 5.25 -2.64 16.27
C ALA A 155 5.05 -2.17 14.82
N LYS A 156 5.20 -3.04 13.83
CA LYS A 156 4.92 -2.77 12.42
C LYS A 156 3.43 -2.54 12.17
N ALA A 157 2.58 -3.38 12.78
CA ALA A 157 1.13 -3.27 12.68
C ALA A 157 0.60 -1.95 13.28
N ALA A 158 1.23 -1.42 14.33
CA ALA A 158 0.85 -0.13 14.92
C ALA A 158 1.04 1.03 13.92
N ILE A 159 2.15 1.04 13.16
CA ILE A 159 2.39 2.04 12.11
C ILE A 159 1.38 1.88 10.97
N SER A 160 1.11 0.64 10.58
CA SER A 160 0.10 0.31 9.58
C SER A 160 -1.31 0.77 10.01
N ALA A 161 -1.67 0.54 11.29
CA ALA A 161 -2.94 0.99 11.88
C ALA A 161 -3.03 2.52 11.94
N TYR A 162 -1.93 3.20 12.34
CA TYR A 162 -1.86 4.66 12.38
C TYR A 162 -2.13 5.31 11.02
N LEU A 163 -1.68 4.71 9.92
CA LEU A 163 -1.96 5.24 8.60
C LEU A 163 -3.35 4.89 8.09
N SER A 164 -3.86 3.70 8.43
CA SER A 164 -5.12 3.19 7.86
C SER A 164 -6.37 3.68 8.58
N PHE A 165 -6.29 4.12 9.86
CA PHE A 165 -7.49 4.58 10.59
C PHE A 165 -8.11 5.84 9.98
N PHE A 166 -7.29 6.76 9.49
CA PHE A 166 -7.75 8.05 8.98
C PHE A 166 -8.74 7.95 7.80
N PRO A 167 -8.41 7.28 6.68
CA PRO A 167 -9.34 7.17 5.56
C PRO A 167 -10.63 6.45 5.97
N VAL A 168 -10.56 5.49 6.90
CA VAL A 168 -11.75 4.80 7.40
C VAL A 168 -12.60 5.74 8.24
N THR A 169 -12.01 6.52 9.17
CA THR A 169 -12.75 7.49 9.98
C THR A 169 -13.48 8.50 9.11
N VAL A 170 -12.76 9.15 8.20
CA VAL A 170 -13.35 10.19 7.32
C VAL A 170 -14.43 9.60 6.41
N GLY A 171 -14.17 8.44 5.82
CA GLY A 171 -15.14 7.77 4.96
C GLY A 171 -16.40 7.34 5.71
N MET A 172 -16.25 6.79 6.91
CA MET A 172 -17.38 6.40 7.76
C MET A 172 -18.18 7.59 8.28
N VAL A 173 -17.53 8.68 8.73
CA VAL A 173 -18.24 9.92 9.10
C VAL A 173 -19.07 10.44 7.93
N LYS A 174 -18.49 10.51 6.73
CA LYS A 174 -19.21 10.89 5.51
C LYS A 174 -20.36 9.93 5.20
N GLY A 175 -20.15 8.65 5.33
CA GLY A 175 -21.15 7.62 5.08
C GLY A 175 -22.31 7.66 6.09
N LEU A 176 -22.03 7.77 7.38
CA LEU A 176 -23.07 7.87 8.42
C LEU A 176 -23.88 9.17 8.35
N ARG A 177 -23.32 10.22 7.74
CA ARG A 177 -24.00 11.50 7.47
C ARG A 177 -24.66 11.58 6.09
N SER A 178 -24.54 10.54 5.25
CA SER A 178 -25.04 10.53 3.87
C SER A 178 -26.58 10.52 3.70
N PRO A 179 -27.41 10.01 4.66
CA PRO A 179 -28.85 10.04 4.51
C PRO A 179 -29.36 11.49 4.35
N VAL A 180 -30.19 11.69 3.33
CA VAL A 180 -30.77 13.01 3.02
C VAL A 180 -31.91 13.37 4.00
N ALA A 181 -32.21 14.66 4.14
CA ALA A 181 -33.18 15.15 5.11
C ALA A 181 -34.53 14.44 5.02
N ILE A 182 -35.06 14.20 3.82
CA ILE A 182 -36.33 13.52 3.61
C ILE A 182 -36.36 12.09 4.19
N GLN A 183 -35.24 11.38 4.15
CA GLN A 183 -35.15 10.03 4.74
C GLN A 183 -35.16 10.09 6.28
N LEU A 184 -34.51 11.11 6.84
CA LEU A 184 -34.51 11.33 8.29
C LEU A 184 -35.88 11.77 8.77
N ASP A 185 -36.58 12.61 8.03
CA ASP A 185 -37.94 13.08 8.37
C ASP A 185 -38.96 11.94 8.25
N LEU A 186 -38.79 11.03 7.26
CA LEU A 186 -39.58 9.82 7.17
C LEU A 186 -39.41 8.96 8.44
N MET A 187 -38.19 8.76 8.91
CA MET A 187 -37.95 8.01 10.15
C MET A 187 -38.58 8.69 11.37
N ARG A 188 -38.62 10.04 11.42
CA ARG A 188 -39.31 10.80 12.45
C ARG A 188 -40.82 10.60 12.39
N THR A 189 -41.40 10.60 11.19
CA THR A 189 -42.85 10.34 11.00
C THR A 189 -43.27 8.97 11.54
N TYR A 190 -42.38 7.97 11.44
CA TYR A 190 -42.58 6.65 12.02
C TYR A 190 -42.19 6.55 13.50
N HIS A 191 -41.90 7.68 14.17
CA HIS A 191 -41.45 7.71 15.57
C HIS A 191 -40.25 6.80 15.86
N ALA A 192 -39.33 6.64 14.87
CA ALA A 192 -38.18 5.78 15.03
C ALA A 192 -37.22 6.32 16.10
N SER A 193 -36.77 5.45 16.99
CA SER A 193 -35.76 5.80 17.99
C SER A 193 -34.40 6.13 17.35
N PRO A 194 -33.52 6.86 18.03
CA PRO A 194 -32.16 7.17 17.52
C PRO A 194 -31.37 5.89 17.12
N ALA A 195 -31.51 4.82 17.90
CA ALA A 195 -30.90 3.54 17.60
C ALA A 195 -31.45 2.91 16.32
N GLN A 196 -32.78 3.02 16.08
CA GLN A 196 -33.40 2.55 14.84
C GLN A 196 -32.92 3.36 13.62
N VAL A 197 -32.83 4.68 13.76
CA VAL A 197 -32.26 5.55 12.70
C VAL A 197 -30.82 5.17 12.41
N PHE A 198 -30.01 4.91 13.43
CA PHE A 198 -28.63 4.50 13.27
C PHE A 198 -28.50 3.16 12.52
N TRP A 199 -29.10 2.10 13.06
CA TRP A 199 -28.92 0.74 12.51
C TRP A 199 -29.68 0.47 11.22
N LYS A 200 -30.88 1.07 11.03
CA LYS A 200 -31.74 0.80 9.88
C LYS A 200 -31.52 1.77 8.70
N LEU A 201 -30.97 2.97 8.96
CA LEU A 201 -30.76 3.96 7.92
C LEU A 201 -29.29 4.34 7.74
N ARG A 202 -28.62 4.84 8.82
CA ARG A 202 -27.26 5.39 8.70
C ARG A 202 -26.22 4.33 8.40
N VAL A 203 -26.24 3.19 9.10
CA VAL A 203 -25.28 2.09 8.88
C VAL A 203 -25.41 1.50 7.48
N PRO A 204 -26.59 1.10 6.98
CA PRO A 204 -26.72 0.63 5.60
C PRO A 204 -26.30 1.66 4.55
N ALA A 205 -26.67 2.94 4.73
CA ALA A 205 -26.27 4.01 3.83
C ALA A 205 -24.75 4.26 3.83
N SER A 206 -24.04 3.94 4.91
CA SER A 206 -22.60 4.12 5.02
C SER A 206 -21.77 3.02 4.34
N VAL A 207 -22.34 1.86 4.03
CA VAL A 207 -21.60 0.71 3.48
C VAL A 207 -20.82 1.03 2.20
N PRO A 208 -21.35 1.74 1.19
CA PRO A 208 -20.58 2.09 0.00
C PRO A 208 -19.36 2.96 0.32
N TYR A 209 -19.51 3.89 1.27
CA TYR A 209 -18.44 4.77 1.73
C TYR A 209 -17.38 4.00 2.50
N LEU A 210 -17.79 3.05 3.37
CA LEU A 210 -16.89 2.15 4.07
C LEU A 210 -16.00 1.40 3.09
N PHE A 211 -16.56 0.72 2.09
CA PHE A 211 -15.77 -0.03 1.12
C PHE A 211 -14.84 0.87 0.29
N THR A 212 -15.27 2.09 -0.04
CA THR A 212 -14.41 3.05 -0.73
C THR A 212 -13.21 3.43 0.13
N SER A 213 -13.42 3.70 1.42
CA SER A 213 -12.33 4.01 2.34
C SER A 213 -11.47 2.80 2.68
N LEU A 214 -12.04 1.59 2.78
CA LEU A 214 -11.27 0.37 3.00
C LEU A 214 -10.27 0.07 1.87
N LYS A 215 -10.61 0.37 0.61
CA LYS A 215 -9.65 0.23 -0.50
C LYS A 215 -8.45 1.15 -0.35
N VAL A 216 -8.67 2.38 0.09
CA VAL A 216 -7.60 3.33 0.36
C VAL A 216 -6.81 2.90 1.59
N ALA A 217 -7.52 2.52 2.65
CA ALA A 217 -6.92 2.12 3.92
C ALA A 217 -6.01 0.90 3.79
N ILE A 218 -6.40 -0.14 3.03
CA ILE A 218 -5.57 -1.36 2.88
C ILE A 218 -4.29 -1.06 2.10
N ALA A 219 -4.35 -0.20 1.07
CA ALA A 219 -3.17 0.19 0.31
C ALA A 219 -2.21 1.00 1.18
N ILE A 220 -2.73 1.96 1.97
CA ILE A 220 -1.92 2.76 2.89
C ILE A 220 -1.39 1.91 4.07
N ALA A 221 -2.16 0.93 4.54
CA ALA A 221 -1.72 -0.02 5.56
C ALA A 221 -0.48 -0.81 5.11
N LEU A 222 -0.44 -1.25 3.83
CA LEU A 222 0.74 -1.90 3.27
C LEU A 222 1.96 -0.98 3.27
N VAL A 223 1.78 0.28 2.89
CA VAL A 223 2.86 1.29 2.97
C VAL A 223 3.33 1.45 4.41
N GLY A 224 2.40 1.50 5.37
CA GLY A 224 2.73 1.57 6.80
C GLY A 224 3.54 0.38 7.30
N ALA A 225 3.19 -0.84 6.87
CA ALA A 225 3.95 -2.03 7.21
C ALA A 225 5.38 -1.97 6.64
N ILE A 226 5.53 -1.59 5.36
CA ILE A 226 6.84 -1.41 4.71
C ILE A 226 7.69 -0.36 5.44
N VAL A 227 7.10 0.80 5.78
CA VAL A 227 7.78 1.85 6.52
C VAL A 227 8.19 1.36 7.91
N GLY A 228 7.34 0.58 8.57
CA GLY A 228 7.64 -0.04 9.87
C GLY A 228 8.78 -1.07 9.83
N GLU A 229 9.08 -1.61 8.67
CA GLU A 229 10.18 -2.57 8.48
C GLU A 229 11.56 -1.89 8.34
N LEU A 230 11.61 -0.60 7.96
CA LEU A 230 12.86 0.11 7.72
C LEU A 230 13.69 0.31 9.01
N PRO A 231 13.14 0.90 10.10
CA PRO A 231 13.93 1.22 11.29
C PRO A 231 14.13 0.04 12.25
N THR A 232 13.40 -1.06 12.08
CA THR A 232 13.42 -2.18 13.03
C THR A 232 14.62 -3.11 12.90
N GLY A 233 15.50 -2.92 11.92
CA GLY A 233 16.47 -3.96 11.56
C GLY A 233 15.78 -5.28 11.24
N ALA A 234 14.55 -5.21 10.71
CA ALA A 234 13.69 -6.36 10.49
C ALA A 234 14.41 -7.42 9.67
N GLN A 235 14.36 -8.66 10.15
CA GLN A 235 14.98 -9.78 9.45
C GLN A 235 14.26 -10.14 8.14
N GLY A 236 13.07 -9.54 7.87
CA GLY A 236 12.27 -9.79 6.70
C GLY A 236 11.16 -8.77 6.46
N GLY A 237 10.57 -8.88 5.29
CA GLY A 237 9.58 -7.97 4.74
C GLY A 237 10.09 -7.26 3.49
N PHE A 238 9.19 -6.68 2.71
CA PHE A 238 9.55 -5.92 1.49
C PHE A 238 10.40 -4.70 1.82
N GLY A 239 10.08 -3.96 2.91
CA GLY A 239 10.84 -2.81 3.36
C GLY A 239 12.26 -3.18 3.75
N ALA A 240 12.42 -4.22 4.55
CA ALA A 240 13.73 -4.72 4.95
C ALA A 240 14.57 -5.20 3.73
N ARG A 241 13.92 -5.84 2.74
CA ARG A 241 14.59 -6.29 1.53
C ARG A 241 15.05 -5.11 0.66
N MET A 242 14.22 -4.07 0.52
CA MET A 242 14.58 -2.84 -0.17
C MET A 242 15.74 -2.12 0.52
N LEU A 243 15.70 -2.01 1.84
CA LEU A 243 16.76 -1.36 2.63
C LEU A 243 18.09 -2.10 2.50
N ASN A 244 18.08 -3.42 2.65
CA ASN A 244 19.29 -4.24 2.49
C ASN A 244 19.83 -4.14 1.06
N GLY A 245 18.96 -4.19 0.04
CA GLY A 245 19.37 -3.98 -1.35
C GLY A 245 20.04 -2.62 -1.57
N SER A 246 19.56 -1.58 -0.89
CA SER A 246 20.16 -0.23 -0.95
C SER A 246 21.57 -0.19 -0.35
N TYR A 247 21.77 -0.82 0.80
CA TYR A 247 23.10 -0.86 1.44
C TYR A 247 24.15 -1.61 0.61
N TYR A 248 23.74 -2.67 -0.10
CA TYR A 248 24.66 -3.48 -0.91
C TYR A 248 24.67 -3.13 -2.40
N GLY A 249 23.96 -2.06 -2.81
CA GLY A 249 23.87 -1.65 -4.22
C GLY A 249 23.17 -2.65 -5.13
N GLN A 250 22.25 -3.45 -4.58
CA GLN A 250 21.52 -4.52 -5.29
C GLN A 250 20.19 -3.97 -5.83
N THR A 251 20.28 -3.13 -6.84
CA THR A 251 19.10 -2.44 -7.42
C THR A 251 18.04 -3.38 -7.96
N LEU A 252 18.42 -4.52 -8.53
CA LEU A 252 17.47 -5.56 -8.99
C LEU A 252 16.58 -6.04 -7.85
N ILE A 253 17.14 -6.31 -6.68
CA ILE A 253 16.41 -6.77 -5.49
C ILE A 253 15.46 -5.68 -4.98
N ILE A 254 15.89 -4.40 -5.01
CA ILE A 254 15.04 -3.27 -4.61
C ILE A 254 13.81 -3.19 -5.51
N TRP A 255 14.00 -3.23 -6.83
CA TRP A 255 12.91 -3.15 -7.79
C TRP A 255 11.99 -4.37 -7.75
N ALA A 256 12.54 -5.57 -7.57
CA ALA A 256 11.75 -6.79 -7.41
C ALA A 256 10.86 -6.72 -6.16
N ALA A 257 11.40 -6.23 -5.03
CA ALA A 257 10.62 -6.04 -3.81
C ALA A 257 9.54 -4.95 -3.96
N LEU A 258 9.85 -3.85 -4.65
CA LEU A 258 8.90 -2.76 -4.93
C LEU A 258 7.73 -3.24 -5.80
N ILE A 259 8.01 -3.96 -6.88
CA ILE A 259 6.97 -4.52 -7.75
C ILE A 259 6.18 -5.60 -7.01
N GLY A 260 6.83 -6.45 -6.22
CA GLY A 260 6.16 -7.41 -5.36
C GLY A 260 5.18 -6.74 -4.39
N ALA A 261 5.60 -5.65 -3.74
CA ALA A 261 4.73 -4.86 -2.87
C ALA A 261 3.55 -4.24 -3.63
N ALA A 262 3.79 -3.69 -4.83
CA ALA A 262 2.74 -3.13 -5.68
C ALA A 262 1.70 -4.18 -6.12
N LEU A 263 2.15 -5.39 -6.48
CA LEU A 263 1.27 -6.51 -6.82
C LEU A 263 0.44 -6.95 -5.60
N CYS A 264 1.04 -7.04 -4.41
CA CYS A 264 0.32 -7.32 -3.17
C CYS A 264 -0.73 -6.24 -2.87
N ALA A 265 -0.39 -4.94 -3.00
CA ALA A 265 -1.34 -3.85 -2.84
C ALA A 265 -2.52 -3.97 -3.82
N GLY A 266 -2.22 -4.20 -5.10
CA GLY A 266 -3.25 -4.40 -6.13
C GLY A 266 -4.17 -5.58 -5.84
N ALA A 267 -3.61 -6.71 -5.40
CA ALA A 267 -4.37 -7.89 -5.01
C ALA A 267 -5.29 -7.62 -3.81
N LEU A 268 -4.77 -6.98 -2.75
CA LEU A 268 -5.55 -6.61 -1.56
C LEU A 268 -6.70 -5.65 -1.90
N VAL A 269 -6.42 -4.59 -2.68
CA VAL A 269 -7.46 -3.65 -3.15
C VAL A 269 -8.49 -4.36 -4.02
N GLY A 270 -8.05 -5.27 -4.88
CA GLY A 270 -8.91 -6.12 -5.70
C GLY A 270 -9.85 -7.01 -4.87
N LEU A 271 -9.33 -7.63 -3.80
CA LEU A 271 -10.12 -8.43 -2.86
C LEU A 271 -11.18 -7.59 -2.14
N ILE A 272 -10.82 -6.41 -1.62
CA ILE A 272 -11.79 -5.48 -1.03
C ILE A 272 -12.83 -5.05 -2.07
N GLY A 273 -12.41 -4.80 -3.32
CA GLY A 273 -13.32 -4.47 -4.42
C GLY A 273 -14.27 -5.62 -4.78
N ALA A 274 -13.82 -6.85 -4.71
CA ALA A 274 -14.69 -8.03 -4.89
C ALA A 274 -15.70 -8.17 -3.74
N ALA A 275 -15.23 -8.02 -2.49
CA ALA A 275 -16.11 -8.03 -1.31
C ALA A 275 -17.18 -6.92 -1.38
N GLN A 276 -16.78 -5.70 -1.81
CA GLN A 276 -17.72 -4.60 -2.04
C GLN A 276 -18.82 -5.01 -3.03
N ARG A 277 -18.45 -5.52 -4.20
CA ARG A 277 -19.44 -5.92 -5.23
C ARG A 277 -20.44 -6.95 -4.73
N VAL A 278 -19.94 -7.95 -3.99
CA VAL A 278 -20.81 -8.98 -3.42
C VAL A 278 -21.75 -8.39 -2.37
N THR A 279 -21.24 -7.57 -1.47
CA THR A 279 -22.04 -6.95 -0.39
C THR A 279 -23.10 -6.01 -0.94
N LEU A 280 -22.73 -5.09 -1.85
CA LEU A 280 -23.68 -4.13 -2.42
C LEU A 280 -24.77 -4.81 -3.26
N ARG A 281 -24.42 -5.86 -4.00
CA ARG A 281 -25.42 -6.66 -4.72
C ARG A 281 -26.43 -7.32 -3.77
N ARG A 282 -25.97 -7.89 -2.64
CA ARG A 282 -26.85 -8.48 -1.62
C ARG A 282 -27.77 -7.45 -0.94
N MET A 283 -27.32 -6.20 -0.87
CA MET A 283 -28.10 -5.08 -0.32
C MET A 283 -29.07 -4.46 -1.34
N GLY A 284 -29.13 -4.97 -2.57
CA GLY A 284 -29.95 -4.39 -3.64
C GLY A 284 -29.44 -3.07 -4.19
N MET A 285 -28.20 -2.69 -3.87
CA MET A 285 -27.54 -1.49 -4.41
C MET A 285 -26.81 -1.90 -5.69
N ALA A 286 -27.17 -1.26 -6.82
CA ALA A 286 -26.43 -1.45 -8.07
C ALA A 286 -24.98 -0.99 -7.88
N ALA A 287 -24.03 -1.83 -8.31
CA ALA A 287 -22.61 -1.54 -8.25
C ALA A 287 -22.18 -0.75 -9.49
#